data_73aa777f5731ba156a95612cdce512c8
#
_entry.id   73aa777f5731ba156a95612cdce512c8
#
_cell.length_a   1.000
_cell.length_b   1.000
_cell.length_c   1.000
_cell.angle_alpha   90.00
_cell.angle_beta   90.00
_cell.angle_gamma   90.00
#
_symmetry.space_group_name_H-M   'P 1'
#
loop_
_entity.id
_entity.type
_entity.pdbx_description
1 polymer ?
#
loop_
_entity_poly.entity_id
_entity_poly.type
_entity_poly.pdbx_seq_one_letter_code
_entity_poly.pdbx_strand_id
1 'polypeptide(L)'
;EWYSNSTLDSVLTKWKNNTCPLSNQSIPLNVVTYNVQGWGTRALEVMDLIFKVDSPVCVFTELRELWNSFKVPHFTSFYQKGINHSGGVMITIGKHFRATRIDTDIENTVLVDIHGLSEQIRIIGIYWPQGQMRSLKDLCPFLVKGTILTGDFNATSDEWGSQSTGRR
;
A
#
# COMPACT_ATOMS: atom_id res chain seq x y z
N GLU A 1 4.88 5.69 -20.18
CA GLU A 1 4.18 4.58 -20.90
C GLU A 1 3.98 3.31 -20.05
N TRP A 2 3.78 3.48 -18.76
CA TRP A 2 3.49 2.37 -17.84
C TRP A 2 2.02 1.91 -17.88
N TYR A 3 1.21 2.52 -18.74
CA TYR A 3 -0.26 2.37 -18.75
C TYR A 3 -0.81 1.69 -20.02
N SER A 4 0.02 0.93 -20.77
CA SER A 4 -0.59 0.07 -21.76
C SER A 4 -1.15 -1.17 -21.09
N ASN A 5 -2.42 -1.51 -21.35
CA ASN A 5 -3.05 -2.74 -20.86
C ASN A 5 -2.18 -3.98 -21.11
N SER A 6 -1.41 -4.01 -22.21
CA SER A 6 -0.49 -5.08 -22.54
C SER A 6 0.70 -5.20 -21.57
N THR A 7 1.20 -4.09 -21.01
CA THR A 7 2.30 -4.14 -20.03
C THR A 7 1.81 -4.65 -18.69
N LEU A 8 0.64 -4.19 -18.24
CA LEU A 8 0.03 -4.65 -17.00
C LEU A 8 -0.32 -6.15 -17.12
N ASP A 9 -0.95 -6.56 -18.21
CA ASP A 9 -1.28 -7.97 -18.46
C ASP A 9 -0.04 -8.86 -18.53
N SER A 10 1.06 -8.37 -19.11
CA SER A 10 2.34 -9.09 -19.14
C SER A 10 2.93 -9.26 -17.74
N VAL A 11 2.91 -8.20 -16.92
CA VAL A 11 3.40 -8.24 -15.53
C VAL A 11 2.53 -9.19 -14.70
N LEU A 12 1.21 -9.09 -14.81
CA LEU A 12 0.27 -9.96 -14.08
C LEU A 12 0.39 -11.42 -14.52
N THR A 13 0.61 -11.67 -15.82
CA THR A 13 0.83 -13.02 -16.35
C THR A 13 2.14 -13.61 -15.85
N LYS A 14 3.23 -12.83 -15.86
CA LYS A 14 4.51 -13.25 -15.29
C LYS A 14 4.38 -13.53 -13.79
N TRP A 15 3.63 -12.72 -13.07
CA TRP A 15 3.40 -12.88 -11.64
C TRP A 15 2.59 -14.14 -11.34
N LYS A 16 1.50 -14.39 -12.06
CA LYS A 16 0.70 -15.62 -11.96
C LYS A 16 1.51 -16.88 -12.32
N ASN A 17 2.38 -16.79 -13.32
CA ASN A 17 3.17 -17.94 -13.78
C ASN A 17 4.41 -18.20 -12.90
N ASN A 18 4.89 -17.21 -12.15
CA ASN A 18 6.01 -17.34 -11.21
C ASN A 18 5.56 -17.73 -9.78
N THR A 19 4.29 -18.03 -9.57
CA THR A 19 3.86 -18.62 -8.31
C THR A 19 4.54 -19.98 -8.17
N CYS A 20 5.55 -20.05 -7.31
CA CYS A 20 6.16 -21.30 -6.87
C CYS A 20 5.03 -22.28 -6.48
N PRO A 21 5.05 -23.55 -6.93
CA PRO A 21 4.05 -24.51 -6.49
C PRO A 21 4.15 -24.61 -4.97
N LEU A 22 3.18 -23.99 -4.30
CA LEU A 22 3.11 -23.99 -2.85
C LEU A 22 2.86 -25.40 -2.37
N SER A 23 3.76 -25.93 -1.59
CA SER A 23 3.50 -27.10 -0.78
C SER A 23 2.26 -26.85 0.06
N ASN A 24 1.38 -27.76 0.07
CA ASN A 24 -0.02 -27.88 0.51
C ASN A 24 -0.56 -27.11 1.73
N GLN A 25 0.03 -26.04 2.26
CA GLN A 25 -0.47 -25.43 3.52
C GLN A 25 -0.31 -23.93 3.72
N SER A 26 0.24 -23.15 2.80
CA SER A 26 0.31 -21.70 3.00
C SER A 26 -0.29 -20.95 1.80
N ILE A 27 -1.38 -20.23 2.03
CA ILE A 27 -1.89 -19.26 1.06
C ILE A 27 -1.03 -18.01 1.21
N PRO A 28 -0.29 -17.56 0.17
CA PRO A 28 0.52 -16.36 0.27
C PRO A 28 -0.39 -15.14 0.46
N LEU A 29 -0.02 -14.28 1.39
CA LEU A 29 -0.68 -12.99 1.56
C LEU A 29 -0.11 -12.02 0.51
N ASN A 30 -0.92 -11.69 -0.47
CA ASN A 30 -0.56 -10.70 -1.47
C ASN A 30 -0.79 -9.30 -0.91
N VAL A 31 0.22 -8.43 -1.03
CA VAL A 31 0.13 -7.02 -0.67
C VAL A 31 0.45 -6.18 -1.90
N VAL A 32 -0.46 -5.31 -2.29
CA VAL A 32 -0.27 -4.37 -3.40
C VAL A 32 -0.06 -2.98 -2.86
N THR A 33 0.94 -2.29 -3.35
CA THR A 33 1.17 -0.86 -3.09
C THR A 33 1.03 -0.08 -4.39
N TYR A 34 0.27 1.01 -4.37
CA TYR A 34 0.02 1.81 -5.55
C TYR A 34 -0.09 3.31 -5.21
N ASN A 35 0.69 4.14 -5.92
CA ASN A 35 0.55 5.59 -5.85
C ASN A 35 -0.59 6.02 -6.78
N VAL A 36 -1.68 6.51 -6.20
CA VAL A 36 -2.94 6.81 -6.93
C VAL A 36 -2.87 8.15 -7.66
N GLN A 37 -2.09 9.10 -7.14
CA GLN A 37 -2.02 10.47 -7.67
C GLN A 37 -3.38 11.17 -7.79
N GLY A 38 -4.24 10.97 -6.80
CA GLY A 38 -5.59 11.55 -6.74
C GLY A 38 -6.70 10.52 -6.94
N TRP A 39 -7.36 10.19 -5.84
CA TRP A 39 -8.42 9.16 -5.86
C TRP A 39 -9.62 9.55 -6.72
N GLY A 40 -10.12 10.80 -6.63
CA GLY A 40 -11.34 11.23 -7.32
C GLY A 40 -11.32 11.02 -8.82
N THR A 41 -10.14 11.14 -9.42
CA THR A 41 -9.96 10.95 -10.87
C THR A 41 -9.68 9.51 -11.27
N ARG A 42 -9.19 8.67 -10.33
CA ARG A 42 -8.69 7.32 -10.63
C ARG A 42 -9.36 6.19 -9.84
N ALA A 43 -10.43 6.49 -9.10
CA ALA A 43 -11.10 5.50 -8.26
C ALA A 43 -11.53 4.24 -9.05
N LEU A 44 -12.05 4.40 -10.26
CA LEU A 44 -12.47 3.27 -11.09
C LEU A 44 -11.28 2.42 -11.57
N GLU A 45 -10.17 3.06 -11.94
CA GLU A 45 -8.93 2.39 -12.33
C GLU A 45 -8.35 1.58 -11.17
N VAL A 46 -8.35 2.17 -9.97
CA VAL A 46 -7.87 1.51 -8.76
C VAL A 46 -8.76 0.33 -8.37
N MET A 47 -10.07 0.47 -8.48
CA MET A 47 -10.98 -0.63 -8.22
C MET A 47 -10.76 -1.78 -9.21
N ASP A 48 -10.61 -1.48 -10.49
CA ASP A 48 -10.30 -2.47 -11.53
C ASP A 48 -8.97 -3.18 -11.23
N LEU A 49 -7.94 -2.43 -10.79
CA LEU A 49 -6.67 -2.99 -10.35
C LEU A 49 -6.84 -3.95 -9.17
N ILE A 50 -7.57 -3.55 -8.12
CA ILE A 50 -7.82 -4.40 -6.93
C ILE A 50 -8.44 -5.73 -7.35
N PHE A 51 -9.47 -5.69 -8.20
CA PHE A 51 -10.15 -6.89 -8.66
C PHE A 51 -9.28 -7.77 -9.58
N LYS A 52 -8.47 -7.16 -10.44
CA LYS A 52 -7.58 -7.90 -11.34
C LYS A 52 -6.43 -8.60 -10.62
N VAL A 53 -5.87 -7.95 -9.60
CA VAL A 53 -4.73 -8.49 -8.85
C VAL A 53 -5.18 -9.51 -7.81
N ASP A 54 -6.46 -9.53 -7.46
CA ASP A 54 -7.04 -10.40 -6.42
C ASP A 54 -6.23 -10.34 -5.11
N SER A 55 -5.81 -9.14 -4.73
CA SER A 55 -5.04 -8.93 -3.51
C SER A 55 -5.95 -8.57 -2.35
N PRO A 56 -5.87 -9.31 -1.24
CA PRO A 56 -6.68 -8.99 -0.07
C PRO A 56 -6.17 -7.78 0.71
N VAL A 57 -4.97 -7.30 0.44
CA VAL A 57 -4.35 -6.16 1.10
C VAL A 57 -3.82 -5.18 0.08
N CYS A 58 -4.32 -3.95 0.11
CA CYS A 58 -3.84 -2.90 -0.79
C CYS A 58 -3.49 -1.64 0.01
N VAL A 59 -2.35 -1.04 -0.33
CA VAL A 59 -1.85 0.21 0.26
C VAL A 59 -1.81 1.27 -0.83
N PHE A 60 -2.54 2.35 -0.62
CA PHE A 60 -2.66 3.45 -1.57
C PHE A 60 -2.06 4.71 -0.99
N THR A 61 -1.28 5.43 -1.79
CA THR A 61 -0.64 6.69 -1.43
C THR A 61 -1.08 7.80 -2.37
N GLU A 62 -0.83 9.06 -2.00
CA GLU A 62 -1.23 10.25 -2.76
C GLU A 62 -2.72 10.30 -3.08
N LEU A 63 -3.56 10.11 -2.08
CA LEU A 63 -5.01 10.09 -2.27
C LEU A 63 -5.58 11.45 -2.68
N ARG A 64 -4.94 12.54 -2.28
CA ARG A 64 -5.20 13.95 -2.66
C ARG A 64 -6.59 14.49 -2.33
N GLU A 65 -7.40 13.79 -1.54
CA GLU A 65 -8.77 14.18 -1.29
C GLU A 65 -9.16 14.29 0.17
N LEU A 66 -10.09 15.19 0.43
CA LEU A 66 -10.75 15.38 1.71
C LEU A 66 -12.03 14.54 1.71
N TRP A 67 -11.95 13.31 2.21
CA TRP A 67 -13.12 12.44 2.14
C TRP A 67 -13.96 12.44 3.38
N ASN A 68 -15.26 12.38 3.16
CA ASN A 68 -16.22 12.12 4.21
C ASN A 68 -16.74 10.67 4.20
N SER A 69 -16.65 9.96 3.09
CA SER A 69 -17.07 8.55 3.04
C SER A 69 -16.54 7.87 1.78
N PHE A 70 -15.44 7.13 1.90
CA PHE A 70 -14.99 6.28 0.82
C PHE A 70 -15.09 4.80 1.23
N LYS A 71 -15.66 3.99 0.34
CA LYS A 71 -15.78 2.55 0.56
C LYS A 71 -15.34 1.81 -0.69
N VAL A 72 -14.34 0.95 -0.54
CA VAL A 72 -14.05 -0.09 -1.54
C VAL A 72 -15.00 -1.26 -1.27
N PRO A 73 -15.84 -1.66 -2.23
CA PRO A 73 -16.70 -2.83 -2.07
C PRO A 73 -15.90 -4.06 -1.64
N HIS A 74 -16.43 -4.83 -0.69
CA HIS A 74 -15.79 -6.05 -0.14
C HIS A 74 -14.51 -5.84 0.66
N PHE A 75 -14.11 -4.58 0.92
CA PHE A 75 -12.96 -4.25 1.75
C PHE A 75 -13.35 -3.39 2.95
N THR A 76 -12.55 -3.49 4.01
CA THR A 76 -12.53 -2.51 5.11
C THR A 76 -11.38 -1.55 4.82
N SER A 77 -11.66 -0.24 4.85
CA SER A 77 -10.69 0.80 4.53
C SER A 77 -10.29 1.58 5.77
N PHE A 78 -8.98 1.75 5.95
CA PHE A 78 -8.36 2.55 7.00
C PHE A 78 -7.54 3.64 6.32
N TYR A 79 -7.78 4.89 6.65
CA TYR A 79 -7.11 6.00 5.97
C TYR A 79 -6.67 7.11 6.92
N GLN A 80 -5.64 7.83 6.51
CA GLN A 80 -5.21 9.07 7.12
C GLN A 80 -5.12 10.14 6.04
N LYS A 81 -5.73 11.30 6.32
CA LYS A 81 -5.64 12.46 5.42
C LYS A 81 -4.21 12.97 5.36
N GLY A 82 -3.80 13.43 4.20
CA GLY A 82 -2.55 14.16 4.06
C GLY A 82 -2.67 15.57 4.64
N ILE A 83 -1.54 16.12 5.08
CA ILE A 83 -1.44 17.48 5.58
C ILE A 83 -1.58 18.49 4.46
N ASN A 84 -1.19 18.11 3.26
CA ASN A 84 -1.29 18.91 2.06
C ASN A 84 -2.16 18.20 1.01
N HIS A 85 -2.47 18.93 -0.06
CA HIS A 85 -3.29 18.41 -1.18
C HIS A 85 -2.68 17.21 -1.91
N SER A 86 -1.41 16.88 -1.67
CA SER A 86 -0.73 15.77 -2.32
C SER A 86 -0.66 14.51 -1.47
N GLY A 87 -1.01 14.61 -0.18
CA GLY A 87 -0.84 13.51 0.77
C GLY A 87 -2.03 12.55 0.85
N GLY A 88 -1.99 11.76 1.90
CA GLY A 88 -2.99 10.77 2.26
C GLY A 88 -2.56 9.34 1.93
N VAL A 89 -2.85 8.48 2.90
CA VAL A 89 -2.58 7.04 2.82
C VAL A 89 -3.84 6.27 3.17
N MET A 90 -4.09 5.20 2.45
CA MET A 90 -5.17 4.27 2.76
C MET A 90 -4.68 2.84 2.67
N ILE A 91 -5.10 2.02 3.63
CA ILE A 91 -4.96 0.56 3.58
C ILE A 91 -6.36 -0.03 3.45
N THR A 92 -6.56 -0.89 2.47
CA THR A 92 -7.79 -1.67 2.32
C THR A 92 -7.50 -3.13 2.59
N ILE A 93 -8.34 -3.74 3.41
CA ILE A 93 -8.25 -5.15 3.81
C ILE A 93 -9.54 -5.85 3.41
N GLY A 94 -9.43 -6.98 2.72
CA GLY A 94 -10.58 -7.80 2.35
C GLY A 94 -11.41 -8.19 3.59
N LYS A 95 -12.73 -8.08 3.49
CA LYS A 95 -13.67 -8.29 4.62
C LYS A 95 -13.66 -9.70 5.21
N HIS A 96 -13.04 -10.66 4.53
CA HIS A 96 -12.82 -12.00 5.06
C HIS A 96 -11.69 -12.05 6.10
N PHE A 97 -10.89 -10.98 6.23
CA PHE A 97 -9.92 -10.81 7.30
C PHE A 97 -10.48 -9.91 8.39
N ARG A 98 -10.12 -10.22 9.63
CA ARG A 98 -10.32 -9.31 10.76
C ARG A 98 -9.12 -8.38 10.83
N ALA A 99 -9.38 -7.08 10.80
CA ALA A 99 -8.33 -6.06 10.84
C ALA A 99 -8.62 -5.01 11.91
N THR A 100 -7.58 -4.51 12.56
CA THR A 100 -7.67 -3.48 13.58
C THR A 100 -6.66 -2.38 13.27
N ARG A 101 -7.13 -1.13 13.25
CA ARG A 101 -6.25 0.04 13.13
C ARG A 101 -5.48 0.25 14.42
N ILE A 102 -4.22 0.64 14.29
CA ILE A 102 -3.41 1.16 15.38
C ILE A 102 -3.33 2.67 15.21
N ASP A 103 -3.76 3.39 16.23
CA ASP A 103 -3.71 4.85 16.21
C ASP A 103 -2.28 5.34 16.39
N THR A 104 -1.93 6.36 15.61
CA THR A 104 -0.63 7.01 15.63
C THR A 104 -0.77 8.46 15.19
N ASP A 105 0.05 9.34 15.76
CA ASP A 105 0.16 10.74 15.34
C ASP A 105 1.16 10.93 14.18
N ILE A 106 1.73 9.85 13.67
CA ILE A 106 2.69 9.91 12.58
C ILE A 106 1.96 10.26 11.28
N GLU A 107 2.34 11.39 10.72
CA GLU A 107 1.73 11.93 9.50
C GLU A 107 1.90 11.01 8.29
N ASN A 108 0.91 11.01 7.40
CA ASN A 108 0.91 10.21 6.17
C ASN A 108 1.25 8.73 6.43
N THR A 109 0.74 8.18 7.54
CA THR A 109 1.04 6.82 7.96
C THR A 109 -0.21 6.14 8.51
N VAL A 110 -0.50 4.95 8.04
CA VAL A 110 -1.60 4.11 8.52
C VAL A 110 -1.04 2.77 8.96
N LEU A 111 -1.43 2.33 10.14
CA LEU A 111 -1.04 1.05 10.71
C LEU A 111 -2.27 0.17 10.91
N VAL A 112 -2.18 -1.07 10.42
CA VAL A 112 -3.27 -2.05 10.55
C VAL A 112 -2.71 -3.42 10.92
N ASP A 113 -3.25 -4.02 11.96
CA ASP A 113 -3.00 -5.41 12.31
C ASP A 113 -4.06 -6.31 11.65
N ILE A 114 -3.59 -7.36 10.99
CA ILE A 114 -4.43 -8.40 10.39
C ILE A 114 -4.39 -9.62 11.28
N HIS A 115 -5.58 -10.10 11.68
CA HIS A 115 -5.76 -11.24 12.57
C HIS A 115 -6.37 -12.44 11.84
N GLY A 116 -6.20 -13.63 12.42
CA GLY A 116 -6.77 -14.87 11.88
C GLY A 116 -5.90 -15.56 10.85
N LEU A 117 -4.69 -15.09 10.63
CA LEU A 117 -3.64 -15.77 9.90
C LEU A 117 -2.83 -16.68 10.84
N SER A 118 -1.95 -17.50 10.28
CA SER A 118 -1.02 -18.34 11.06
C SER A 118 -0.14 -17.53 12.02
N GLU A 119 0.21 -16.30 11.61
CA GLU A 119 0.89 -15.30 12.43
C GLU A 119 0.16 -13.96 12.29
N GLN A 120 0.25 -13.13 13.32
CA GLN A 120 -0.23 -11.74 13.22
C GLN A 120 0.66 -10.97 12.27
N ILE A 121 0.05 -10.26 11.32
CA ILE A 121 0.76 -9.40 10.36
C ILE A 121 0.33 -7.97 10.61
N ARG A 122 1.32 -7.10 10.71
CA ARG A 122 1.13 -5.65 10.76
C ARG A 122 1.51 -5.04 9.43
N ILE A 123 0.59 -4.29 8.84
CA ILE A 123 0.86 -3.48 7.64
C ILE A 123 1.04 -2.03 8.07
N ILE A 124 2.16 -1.43 7.68
CA ILE A 124 2.42 0.00 7.84
C ILE A 124 2.47 0.60 6.44
N GLY A 125 1.44 1.35 6.10
CA GLY A 125 1.38 2.13 4.86
C GLY A 125 1.90 3.54 5.09
N ILE A 126 2.86 4.00 4.28
CA ILE A 126 3.48 5.31 4.42
C ILE A 126 3.53 6.05 3.08
N TYR A 127 3.30 7.35 3.14
CA TYR A 127 3.63 8.29 2.07
C TYR A 127 4.63 9.32 2.60
N TRP A 128 5.78 9.39 1.95
CA TRP A 128 6.83 10.33 2.32
C TRP A 128 6.96 11.40 1.23
N PRO A 129 6.38 12.59 1.42
CA PRO A 129 6.41 13.65 0.41
C PRO A 129 7.84 14.01 0.00
N GLN A 130 8.03 14.32 -1.27
CA GLN A 130 9.31 14.77 -1.77
C GLN A 130 9.76 16.05 -1.05
N GLY A 131 11.04 16.12 -0.69
CA GLY A 131 11.62 17.28 0.02
C GLY A 131 11.35 17.33 1.52
N GLN A 132 10.51 16.48 2.07
CA GLN A 132 10.28 16.41 3.51
C GLN A 132 11.40 15.63 4.22
N MET A 133 12.04 16.26 5.21
CA MET A 133 12.96 15.55 6.11
C MET A 133 12.17 14.82 7.19
N ARG A 134 12.34 13.52 7.28
CA ARG A 134 11.63 12.68 8.25
C ARG A 134 12.57 11.58 8.76
N SER A 135 12.37 11.16 9.99
CA SER A 135 13.08 10.02 10.57
C SER A 135 12.18 8.80 10.66
N LEU A 136 12.62 7.67 10.12
CA LEU A 136 11.94 6.40 10.31
C LEU A 136 12.02 5.88 11.76
N LYS A 137 12.82 6.53 12.63
CA LYS A 137 12.90 6.17 14.06
C LYS A 137 11.55 6.28 14.77
N ASP A 138 10.67 7.17 14.30
CA ASP A 138 9.33 7.31 14.85
C ASP A 138 8.47 6.05 14.66
N LEU A 139 8.81 5.23 13.67
CA LEU A 139 8.17 3.94 13.43
C LEU A 139 8.71 2.79 14.30
N CYS A 140 9.90 2.95 14.90
CA CYS A 140 10.54 1.90 15.68
C CYS A 140 9.63 1.27 16.76
N PRO A 141 8.82 2.04 17.51
CA PRO A 141 7.91 1.47 18.51
C PRO A 141 6.84 0.55 17.93
N PHE A 142 6.55 0.70 16.63
CA PHE A 142 5.51 -0.04 15.94
C PHE A 142 6.05 -1.24 15.15
N LEU A 143 7.37 -1.37 15.02
CA LEU A 143 7.99 -2.50 14.32
C LEU A 143 8.01 -3.72 15.22
N VAL A 144 7.13 -4.67 14.91
CA VAL A 144 7.03 -5.96 15.59
C VAL A 144 7.34 -7.11 14.60
N LYS A 145 7.49 -8.33 15.10
CA LYS A 145 7.61 -9.50 14.20
C LYS A 145 6.37 -9.56 13.29
N GLY A 146 6.57 -9.80 12.01
CA GLY A 146 5.50 -9.82 11.01
C GLY A 146 5.08 -8.44 10.50
N THR A 147 5.86 -7.39 10.75
CA THR A 147 5.61 -6.06 10.17
C THR A 147 6.06 -5.99 8.71
N ILE A 148 5.15 -5.52 7.86
CA ILE A 148 5.42 -5.14 6.47
C ILE A 148 5.28 -3.63 6.38
N LEU A 149 6.41 -2.94 6.13
CA LEU A 149 6.44 -1.51 5.86
C LEU A 149 6.47 -1.29 4.35
N THR A 150 5.48 -0.60 3.83
CA THR A 150 5.32 -0.37 2.39
C THR A 150 4.68 0.99 2.11
N GLY A 151 4.86 1.50 0.90
CA GLY A 151 4.30 2.79 0.49
C GLY A 151 5.18 3.50 -0.51
N ASP A 152 5.00 4.81 -0.60
CA ASP A 152 5.80 5.69 -1.45
C ASP A 152 6.76 6.50 -0.58
N PHE A 153 8.03 6.15 -0.66
CA PHE A 153 9.10 6.83 0.08
C PHE A 153 9.70 8.01 -0.69
N ASN A 154 9.33 8.20 -1.97
CA ASN A 154 9.95 9.20 -2.85
C ASN A 154 11.49 9.18 -2.78
N ALA A 155 12.06 8.01 -2.57
CA ALA A 155 13.50 7.79 -2.54
C ALA A 155 14.01 7.53 -3.96
N THR A 156 15.19 8.04 -4.26
CA THR A 156 15.86 7.85 -5.54
C THR A 156 17.27 7.34 -5.32
N SER A 157 17.75 6.48 -6.19
CA SER A 157 19.12 5.96 -6.20
C SER A 157 19.59 5.77 -7.63
N ASP A 158 20.86 6.05 -7.88
CA ASP A 158 21.50 5.79 -9.17
C ASP A 158 21.46 4.30 -9.52
N GLU A 159 21.54 3.43 -8.51
CA GLU A 159 21.41 1.97 -8.66
C GLU A 159 20.03 1.55 -9.22
N TRP A 160 19.02 2.39 -9.05
CA TRP A 160 17.66 2.17 -9.59
C TRP A 160 17.44 2.87 -10.93
N GLY A 161 18.51 3.36 -11.57
CA GLY A 161 18.43 4.06 -12.84
C GLY A 161 17.89 5.50 -12.74
N SER A 162 17.88 6.07 -11.54
CA SER A 162 17.52 7.47 -11.35
C SER A 162 18.69 8.38 -11.76
N GLN A 163 18.37 9.56 -12.31
CA GLN A 163 19.39 10.58 -12.64
C GLN A 163 19.97 11.29 -11.41
N SER A 164 19.43 11.04 -10.23
CA SER A 164 19.89 11.63 -8.97
C SER A 164 19.67 10.67 -7.81
N THR A 165 20.60 10.68 -6.85
CA THR A 165 20.44 9.96 -5.58
C THR A 165 19.90 10.92 -4.52
N GLY A 166 18.69 10.63 -4.02
CA GLY A 166 18.11 11.33 -2.87
C GLY A 166 18.53 10.65 -1.57
N ARG A 167 19.16 11.40 -0.65
CA ARG A 167 19.41 10.91 0.71
C ARG A 167 18.11 10.99 1.53
N ARG A 168 17.66 9.85 2.05
CA ARG A 168 16.52 9.75 2.97
C ARG A 168 16.79 8.77 4.10
#